data_3834b70824b7f4566cda5efdc7281485
#
_entry.id   3834b70824b7f4566cda5efdc7281485
#
_cell.length_a   1.000
_cell.length_b   1.000
_cell.length_c   1.000
_cell.angle_alpha   90.00
_cell.angle_beta   90.00
_cell.angle_gamma   90.00
#
_symmetry.space_group_name_H-M   'P 1'
#
loop_
_entity.id
_entity.type
_entity.pdbx_description
1 polymer ?
#
loop_
_entity_poly.entity_id
_entity_poly.type
_entity_poly.pdbx_seq_one_letter_code
_entity_poly.pdbx_strand_id
1 'polypeptide(L)'
;MPANKNAVTRYYIIDKLLANRYKNYSIAELMEKVNEELAEMDIEPISIRTIQYDINYIEAGGPFLAEIERYQIDVPSQRNPKLTVKKDCLRYADPSFSIFKKALTDDEKYLLGEALSLLGQFDGLPNLDGLERLRKSLNVKVDRQIISFTKNPLENSNLLGEIFTTISQKQVIELHYHTFEVPDEDRMVELHPYLLREYNRRWYLIAAATDGKLLNFALDRIDKVVPLPANKYKPYTGDLNERFEDIIGVTLYEERPLLEIVFWVSDRSKYYVATKPINESQHWLRDEKESDLRQRNPKLRGGYFFSIECIENYELIRELTSFGADLVVLSPKGIRSKITEQIKAMGAHYEM
;
A
#
# COMPACT_ATOMS: atom_id res chain seq x y z
N MET A 1 -31.20 21.12 5.98
CA MET A 1 -30.07 21.42 5.09
C MET A 1 -29.93 20.33 4.03
N PRO A 2 -30.43 20.50 2.82
CA PRO A 2 -30.19 19.54 1.74
C PRO A 2 -29.22 20.05 0.68
N ALA A 3 -28.38 21.03 0.97
CA ALA A 3 -27.63 21.75 -0.06
C ALA A 3 -26.29 21.11 -0.47
N ASN A 4 -25.82 20.02 0.15
CA ASN A 4 -24.48 19.50 -0.11
C ASN A 4 -24.40 18.16 -0.84
N LYS A 5 -25.52 17.60 -1.28
CA LYS A 5 -25.47 16.39 -2.10
C LYS A 5 -24.83 16.74 -3.44
N ASN A 6 -23.70 16.09 -3.76
CA ASN A 6 -22.93 16.28 -5.00
C ASN A 6 -22.32 17.70 -5.24
N ALA A 7 -22.14 18.52 -4.20
CA ALA A 7 -21.58 19.87 -4.35
C ALA A 7 -20.16 19.85 -4.95
N VAL A 8 -19.31 18.91 -4.48
CA VAL A 8 -17.92 18.76 -4.99
C VAL A 8 -17.92 18.41 -6.49
N THR A 9 -18.82 17.54 -6.94
CA THR A 9 -18.96 17.20 -8.36
C THR A 9 -19.33 18.44 -9.18
N ARG A 10 -20.28 19.25 -8.70
CA ARG A 10 -20.65 20.50 -9.36
C ARG A 10 -19.50 21.50 -9.41
N TYR A 11 -18.76 21.65 -8.29
CA TYR A 11 -17.59 22.52 -8.25
C TYR A 11 -16.52 22.10 -9.27
N TYR A 12 -16.30 20.78 -9.43
CA TYR A 12 -15.39 20.27 -10.44
C TYR A 12 -15.81 20.65 -11.86
N ILE A 13 -17.10 20.50 -12.17
CA ILE A 13 -17.62 20.85 -13.49
C ILE A 13 -17.55 22.37 -13.72
N ILE A 14 -17.98 23.17 -12.74
CA ILE A 14 -17.93 24.64 -12.82
C ILE A 14 -16.49 25.14 -13.01
N ASP A 15 -15.54 24.58 -12.26
CA ASP A 15 -14.12 24.89 -12.37
C ASP A 15 -13.59 24.68 -13.78
N LYS A 16 -13.87 23.51 -14.36
CA LYS A 16 -13.49 23.18 -15.74
C LYS A 16 -14.07 24.15 -16.77
N LEU A 17 -15.32 24.58 -16.56
CA LEU A 17 -15.99 25.53 -17.46
C LEU A 17 -15.43 26.96 -17.31
N LEU A 18 -15.21 27.46 -16.08
CA LEU A 18 -14.64 28.78 -15.82
C LEU A 18 -13.16 28.91 -16.22
N ALA A 19 -12.40 27.81 -16.18
CA ALA A 19 -11.03 27.76 -16.65
C ALA A 19 -10.90 27.72 -18.18
N ASN A 20 -11.99 27.47 -18.92
CA ASN A 20 -11.98 27.38 -20.39
C ASN A 20 -11.92 28.78 -21.03
N ARG A 21 -10.81 29.10 -21.72
CA ARG A 21 -10.57 30.38 -22.37
C ARG A 21 -11.17 30.48 -23.80
N TYR A 22 -11.56 29.35 -24.36
CA TYR A 22 -12.06 29.31 -25.74
C TYR A 22 -13.59 29.47 -25.82
N LYS A 23 -14.29 29.39 -24.69
CA LYS A 23 -15.74 29.50 -24.59
C LYS A 23 -16.14 30.55 -23.57
N ASN A 24 -17.22 31.28 -23.89
CA ASN A 24 -17.76 32.33 -23.03
C ASN A 24 -19.11 31.85 -22.50
N TYR A 25 -19.22 31.66 -21.18
CA TYR A 25 -20.44 31.13 -20.56
C TYR A 25 -21.17 32.23 -19.77
N SER A 26 -22.45 32.37 -19.99
CA SER A 26 -23.38 33.02 -19.07
C SER A 26 -23.76 32.07 -17.94
N ILE A 27 -24.36 32.59 -16.85
CA ILE A 27 -24.84 31.75 -15.75
C ILE A 27 -25.84 30.68 -16.21
N ALA A 28 -26.70 31.03 -17.16
CA ALA A 28 -27.67 30.09 -17.74
C ALA A 28 -26.99 28.94 -18.49
N GLU A 29 -26.01 29.26 -19.33
CA GLU A 29 -25.25 28.26 -20.09
C GLU A 29 -24.35 27.41 -19.18
N LEU A 30 -23.79 27.99 -18.10
CA LEU A 30 -23.10 27.21 -17.09
C LEU A 30 -24.04 26.17 -16.44
N MET A 31 -25.27 26.58 -16.08
CA MET A 31 -26.27 25.66 -15.56
C MET A 31 -26.59 24.52 -16.52
N GLU A 32 -26.82 24.86 -17.81
CA GLU A 32 -27.11 23.88 -18.86
C GLU A 32 -25.97 22.85 -18.97
N LYS A 33 -24.73 23.33 -19.05
CA LYS A 33 -23.55 22.45 -19.15
C LYS A 33 -23.30 21.62 -17.92
N VAL A 34 -23.51 22.17 -16.72
CA VAL A 34 -23.45 21.40 -15.49
C VAL A 34 -24.51 20.31 -15.46
N ASN A 35 -25.75 20.63 -15.87
CA ASN A 35 -26.83 19.64 -15.92
C ASN A 35 -26.59 18.55 -16.97
N GLU A 36 -25.96 18.87 -18.12
CA GLU A 36 -25.56 17.87 -19.12
C GLU A 36 -24.56 16.85 -18.49
N GLU A 37 -23.50 17.33 -17.84
CA GLU A 37 -22.49 16.44 -17.21
C GLU A 37 -23.06 15.68 -15.99
N LEU A 38 -23.98 16.28 -15.22
CA LEU A 38 -24.67 15.61 -14.10
C LEU A 38 -25.58 14.49 -14.60
N ALA A 39 -26.28 14.69 -15.72
CA ALA A 39 -27.13 13.67 -16.32
C ALA A 39 -26.33 12.44 -16.79
N GLU A 40 -25.10 12.61 -17.29
CA GLU A 40 -24.19 11.51 -17.63
C GLU A 40 -23.80 10.66 -16.42
N MET A 41 -23.88 11.26 -15.20
CA MET A 41 -23.57 10.61 -13.93
C MET A 41 -24.80 10.10 -13.17
N ASP A 42 -25.99 10.13 -13.80
CA ASP A 42 -27.28 9.78 -13.20
C ASP A 42 -27.62 10.63 -11.95
N ILE A 43 -27.25 11.92 -12.00
CA ILE A 43 -27.49 12.89 -10.94
C ILE A 43 -28.60 13.86 -11.38
N GLU A 44 -29.52 14.18 -10.45
CA GLU A 44 -30.63 15.10 -10.67
C GLU A 44 -30.17 16.50 -11.11
N PRO A 45 -30.89 17.14 -12.07
CA PRO A 45 -30.53 18.47 -12.53
C PRO A 45 -30.73 19.54 -11.46
N ILE A 46 -29.94 20.60 -11.54
CA ILE A 46 -29.96 21.70 -10.59
C ILE A 46 -30.54 22.99 -11.21
N SER A 47 -30.99 23.89 -10.31
CA SER A 47 -31.54 25.17 -10.70
C SER A 47 -30.47 26.24 -10.90
N ILE A 48 -30.83 27.32 -11.61
CA ILE A 48 -29.98 28.53 -11.79
C ILE A 48 -29.57 29.15 -10.44
N ARG A 49 -30.46 29.07 -9.43
CA ARG A 49 -30.17 29.55 -8.09
C ARG A 49 -29.06 28.75 -7.41
N THR A 50 -29.03 27.45 -7.65
CA THR A 50 -27.98 26.57 -7.14
C THR A 50 -26.63 26.89 -7.77
N ILE A 51 -26.58 27.13 -9.09
CA ILE A 51 -25.35 27.57 -9.77
C ILE A 51 -24.86 28.91 -9.22
N GLN A 52 -25.76 29.89 -9.04
CA GLN A 52 -25.38 31.18 -8.46
C GLN A 52 -24.80 31.02 -7.05
N TYR A 53 -25.41 30.16 -6.24
CA TYR A 53 -24.89 29.85 -4.90
C TYR A 53 -23.52 29.19 -4.97
N ASP A 54 -23.33 28.21 -5.84
CA ASP A 54 -22.06 27.51 -6.02
C ASP A 54 -20.96 28.46 -6.51
N ILE A 55 -21.27 29.37 -7.46
CA ILE A 55 -20.32 30.40 -7.92
C ILE A 55 -19.91 31.34 -6.77
N ASN A 56 -20.88 31.83 -6.02
CA ASN A 56 -20.62 32.69 -4.84
C ASN A 56 -19.78 31.98 -3.80
N TYR A 57 -20.01 30.67 -3.58
CA TYR A 57 -19.21 29.87 -2.66
C TYR A 57 -17.78 29.71 -3.14
N ILE A 58 -17.56 29.51 -4.45
CA ILE A 58 -16.24 29.43 -5.06
C ILE A 58 -15.52 30.80 -4.97
N GLU A 59 -16.23 31.91 -5.15
CA GLU A 59 -15.68 33.26 -5.15
C GLU A 59 -15.37 33.79 -3.74
N ALA A 60 -16.30 33.68 -2.80
CA ALA A 60 -16.18 34.35 -1.51
C ALA A 60 -16.69 33.57 -0.28
N GLY A 61 -17.57 32.61 -0.48
CA GLY A 61 -18.26 31.88 0.63
C GLY A 61 -17.55 30.64 1.12
N GLY A 62 -16.50 30.19 0.41
CA GLY A 62 -15.77 28.95 0.67
C GLY A 62 -14.26 29.15 0.83
N PRO A 63 -13.51 28.06 0.91
CA PRO A 63 -12.06 28.12 1.10
C PRO A 63 -11.27 28.47 -0.18
N PHE A 64 -11.94 28.61 -1.32
CA PHE A 64 -11.28 28.71 -2.64
C PHE A 64 -10.87 30.16 -2.95
N LEU A 65 -11.67 31.15 -2.57
CA LEU A 65 -11.44 32.59 -2.76
C LEU A 65 -11.02 32.91 -4.21
N ALA A 66 -11.73 32.34 -5.18
CA ALA A 66 -11.41 32.46 -6.59
C ALA A 66 -11.78 33.83 -7.13
N GLU A 67 -10.87 34.49 -7.84
CA GLU A 67 -11.18 35.72 -8.55
C GLU A 67 -11.94 35.40 -9.85
N ILE A 68 -13.22 35.78 -9.90
CA ILE A 68 -14.10 35.58 -11.08
C ILE A 68 -14.32 36.91 -11.78
N GLU A 69 -13.82 37.00 -13.00
CA GLU A 69 -14.06 38.15 -13.89
C GLU A 69 -15.45 38.02 -14.55
N ARG A 70 -16.21 39.12 -14.44
CA ARG A 70 -17.50 39.28 -15.16
C ARG A 70 -17.32 40.27 -16.29
N TYR A 71 -17.64 39.87 -17.51
CA TYR A 71 -17.42 40.65 -18.71
C TYR A 71 -18.58 40.49 -19.69
N GLN A 72 -18.69 41.41 -20.63
CA GLN A 72 -19.73 41.39 -21.66
C GLN A 72 -19.13 41.12 -23.02
N ILE A 73 -19.84 40.32 -23.81
CA ILE A 73 -19.54 40.08 -25.20
C ILE A 73 -20.76 40.44 -26.05
N ASP A 74 -20.52 40.87 -27.27
CA ASP A 74 -21.56 41.14 -28.25
C ASP A 74 -21.89 39.83 -28.99
N VAL A 75 -23.16 39.41 -28.95
CA VAL A 75 -23.65 38.21 -29.61
C VAL A 75 -24.87 38.53 -30.47
N PRO A 76 -25.12 37.81 -31.60
CA PRO A 76 -26.33 37.98 -32.37
C PRO A 76 -27.58 37.72 -31.54
N SER A 77 -28.60 38.56 -31.66
CA SER A 77 -29.88 38.37 -31.00
C SER A 77 -30.60 37.12 -31.52
N GLN A 78 -31.09 36.28 -30.60
CA GLN A 78 -31.89 35.10 -30.98
C GLN A 78 -33.19 35.44 -31.72
N ARG A 79 -33.76 36.64 -31.46
CA ARG A 79 -35.02 37.10 -32.13
C ARG A 79 -34.77 37.73 -33.48
N ASN A 80 -33.64 38.41 -33.69
CA ASN A 80 -33.26 38.99 -34.93
C ASN A 80 -31.73 38.94 -35.11
N PRO A 81 -31.19 38.03 -35.95
CA PRO A 81 -29.73 37.83 -36.08
C PRO A 81 -28.97 39.05 -36.62
N LYS A 82 -29.69 40.08 -37.16
CA LYS A 82 -29.09 41.35 -37.60
C LYS A 82 -28.84 42.33 -36.46
N LEU A 83 -29.38 42.06 -35.27
CA LEU A 83 -29.17 42.87 -34.07
C LEU A 83 -28.20 42.20 -33.14
N THR A 84 -27.31 42.97 -32.54
CA THR A 84 -26.34 42.52 -31.53
C THR A 84 -26.88 42.84 -30.14
N VAL A 85 -26.76 41.90 -29.22
CA VAL A 85 -27.11 42.06 -27.81
C VAL A 85 -25.91 41.73 -26.95
N LYS A 86 -25.80 42.41 -25.82
CA LYS A 86 -24.75 42.14 -24.84
C LYS A 86 -25.10 40.91 -24.02
N LYS A 87 -24.16 40.01 -23.89
CA LYS A 87 -24.23 38.81 -23.09
C LYS A 87 -23.22 38.90 -21.92
N ASP A 88 -23.70 38.79 -20.69
CA ASP A 88 -22.88 38.73 -19.52
C ASP A 88 -22.26 37.34 -19.36
N CYS A 89 -20.95 37.28 -19.24
CA CYS A 89 -20.16 36.05 -19.15
C CYS A 89 -19.24 36.08 -17.91
N LEU A 90 -18.83 34.88 -17.51
CA LEU A 90 -17.95 34.67 -16.37
C LEU A 90 -16.77 33.78 -16.76
N ARG A 91 -15.62 34.05 -16.13
CA ARG A 91 -14.42 33.20 -16.19
C ARG A 91 -13.52 33.51 -15.02
N TYR A 92 -12.52 32.68 -14.76
CA TYR A 92 -11.47 33.03 -13.81
C TYR A 92 -10.64 34.20 -14.34
N ALA A 93 -10.26 35.14 -13.44
CA ALA A 93 -9.40 36.27 -13.78
C ALA A 93 -8.01 35.79 -14.22
N ASP A 94 -7.40 34.86 -13.46
CA ASP A 94 -6.14 34.19 -13.83
C ASP A 94 -6.41 33.00 -14.78
N PRO A 95 -5.81 32.97 -16.00
CA PRO A 95 -5.93 31.87 -16.93
C PRO A 95 -5.41 30.52 -16.43
N SER A 96 -4.49 30.52 -15.50
CA SER A 96 -3.88 29.31 -14.95
C SER A 96 -4.60 28.79 -13.70
N PHE A 97 -5.53 29.58 -13.16
CA PHE A 97 -6.23 29.25 -11.92
C PHE A 97 -7.25 28.12 -12.13
N SER A 98 -7.33 27.24 -11.13
CA SER A 98 -8.39 26.26 -10.93
C SER A 98 -8.48 25.94 -9.45
N ILE A 99 -9.69 25.79 -8.92
CA ILE A 99 -9.89 25.45 -7.50
C ILE A 99 -9.38 24.05 -7.14
N PHE A 100 -9.18 23.18 -8.12
CA PHE A 100 -8.61 21.84 -7.98
C PHE A 100 -7.14 21.75 -8.42
N LYS A 101 -6.62 22.77 -9.08
CA LYS A 101 -5.20 22.91 -9.40
C LYS A 101 -4.51 23.80 -8.37
N LYS A 102 -4.55 23.41 -7.11
CA LYS A 102 -3.62 24.01 -6.14
C LYS A 102 -2.22 23.70 -6.64
N ALA A 103 -1.50 24.70 -7.11
CA ALA A 103 -0.09 24.52 -7.44
C ALA A 103 0.59 24.00 -6.18
N LEU A 104 1.25 22.85 -6.29
CA LEU A 104 2.04 22.31 -5.20
C LEU A 104 3.08 23.37 -4.80
N THR A 105 3.21 23.64 -3.52
CA THR A 105 4.31 24.45 -2.98
C THR A 105 5.64 23.75 -3.28
N ASP A 106 6.73 24.46 -3.22
CA ASP A 106 8.03 23.88 -3.49
C ASP A 106 8.39 22.78 -2.48
N ASP A 107 7.95 22.92 -1.22
CA ASP A 107 8.09 21.89 -0.20
C ASP A 107 7.25 20.63 -0.53
N GLU A 108 6.00 20.81 -0.99
CA GLU A 108 5.14 19.68 -1.41
C GLU A 108 5.71 18.97 -2.66
N LYS A 109 6.26 19.72 -3.62
CA LYS A 109 6.96 19.15 -4.78
C LYS A 109 8.20 18.36 -4.35
N TYR A 110 9.01 18.93 -3.43
CA TYR A 110 10.19 18.28 -2.89
C TYR A 110 9.80 16.96 -2.19
N LEU A 111 8.83 17.00 -1.27
CA LEU A 111 8.34 15.81 -0.57
C LEU A 111 7.82 14.74 -1.54
N LEU A 112 7.06 15.15 -2.56
CA LEU A 112 6.55 14.23 -3.58
C LEU A 112 7.71 13.64 -4.41
N GLY A 113 8.72 14.43 -4.74
CA GLY A 113 9.92 13.98 -5.43
C GLY A 113 10.70 12.93 -4.65
N GLU A 114 10.87 13.13 -3.34
CA GLU A 114 11.48 12.15 -2.44
C GLU A 114 10.66 10.87 -2.37
N ALA A 115 9.32 10.97 -2.23
CA ALA A 115 8.43 9.81 -2.22
C ALA A 115 8.52 9.01 -3.54
N LEU A 116 8.55 9.69 -4.69
CA LEU A 116 8.72 9.04 -5.99
C LEU A 116 10.10 8.38 -6.14
N SER A 117 11.15 9.00 -5.57
CA SER A 117 12.50 8.43 -5.53
C SER A 117 12.56 7.16 -4.67
N LEU A 118 11.85 7.14 -3.54
CA LEU A 118 11.73 5.95 -2.70
C LEU A 118 10.98 4.82 -3.41
N LEU A 119 9.85 5.13 -4.05
CA LEU A 119 9.10 4.16 -4.83
C LEU A 119 9.91 3.60 -6.01
N GLY A 120 10.73 4.41 -6.64
CA GLY A 120 11.63 3.98 -7.71
C GLY A 120 12.75 3.02 -7.29
N GLN A 121 12.92 2.78 -5.97
CA GLN A 121 13.87 1.77 -5.47
C GLN A 121 13.30 0.34 -5.47
N PHE A 122 11.99 0.19 -5.62
CA PHE A 122 11.33 -1.10 -5.73
C PHE A 122 11.32 -1.56 -7.19
N ASP A 123 12.20 -2.49 -7.55
CA ASP A 123 12.23 -3.06 -8.89
C ASP A 123 10.95 -3.89 -9.14
N GLY A 124 10.37 -3.78 -10.35
CA GLY A 124 9.21 -4.57 -10.76
C GLY A 124 7.84 -3.99 -10.43
N LEU A 125 7.73 -2.82 -9.79
CA LEU A 125 6.42 -2.16 -9.65
C LEU A 125 5.88 -1.72 -11.02
N PRO A 126 4.56 -1.86 -11.26
CA PRO A 126 3.96 -1.44 -12.51
C PRO A 126 4.04 0.09 -12.66
N ASN A 127 4.17 0.56 -13.91
CA ASN A 127 4.22 1.98 -14.25
C ASN A 127 5.42 2.79 -13.72
N LEU A 128 6.57 2.16 -13.48
CA LEU A 128 7.81 2.88 -13.13
C LEU A 128 8.15 3.99 -14.14
N ASP A 129 7.90 3.77 -15.45
CA ASP A 129 8.02 4.81 -16.47
C ASP A 129 7.06 5.99 -16.24
N GLY A 130 5.90 5.73 -15.64
CA GLY A 130 4.95 6.75 -15.21
C GLY A 130 5.48 7.59 -14.06
N LEU A 131 6.17 6.98 -13.10
CA LEU A 131 6.81 7.68 -11.97
C LEU A 131 7.92 8.61 -12.47
N GLU A 132 8.76 8.17 -13.41
CA GLU A 132 9.80 9.02 -14.01
C GLU A 132 9.22 10.19 -14.81
N ARG A 133 8.13 9.95 -15.58
CA ARG A 133 7.41 11.03 -16.27
C ARG A 133 6.81 12.02 -15.30
N LEU A 134 6.19 11.54 -14.21
CA LEU A 134 5.62 12.38 -13.16
C LEU A 134 6.72 13.22 -12.48
N ARG A 135 7.84 12.62 -12.12
CA ARG A 135 9.00 13.32 -11.54
C ARG A 135 9.51 14.44 -12.46
N LYS A 136 9.63 14.17 -13.75
CA LYS A 136 10.03 15.18 -14.75
C LYS A 136 8.99 16.29 -14.87
N SER A 137 7.70 15.98 -14.88
CA SER A 137 6.62 16.99 -14.98
C SER A 137 6.55 17.91 -13.75
N LEU A 138 6.92 17.41 -12.59
CA LEU A 138 6.99 18.20 -11.34
C LEU A 138 8.25 19.06 -11.28
N ASN A 139 9.18 18.91 -12.23
CA ASN A 139 10.48 19.59 -12.26
C ASN A 139 11.28 19.46 -10.95
N VAL A 140 11.13 18.31 -10.25
CA VAL A 140 11.84 18.02 -9.01
C VAL A 140 13.17 17.36 -9.35
N LYS A 141 14.25 18.05 -9.00
CA LYS A 141 15.60 17.48 -9.04
C LYS A 141 15.85 16.80 -7.69
N VAL A 142 15.95 15.47 -7.71
CA VAL A 142 16.50 14.71 -6.59
C VAL A 142 17.99 14.57 -6.87
N ASP A 143 18.78 15.46 -6.28
CA ASP A 143 20.22 15.55 -6.57
C ASP A 143 21.02 14.42 -5.90
N ARG A 144 20.46 13.74 -4.91
CA ARG A 144 21.14 12.71 -4.12
C ARG A 144 20.16 11.71 -3.51
N GLN A 145 20.46 10.42 -3.66
CA GLN A 145 19.78 9.37 -2.92
C GLN A 145 20.19 9.45 -1.43
N ILE A 146 19.27 9.85 -0.56
CA ILE A 146 19.50 9.97 0.89
C ILE A 146 19.15 8.67 1.61
N ILE A 147 18.11 7.97 1.15
CA ILE A 147 17.64 6.70 1.72
C ILE A 147 17.92 5.58 0.71
N SER A 148 18.53 4.50 1.18
CA SER A 148 18.82 3.32 0.37
C SER A 148 18.25 2.08 1.06
N PHE A 149 17.48 1.30 0.31
CA PHE A 149 17.07 -0.05 0.74
C PHE A 149 18.03 -1.08 0.18
N THR A 150 18.26 -2.14 0.94
CA THR A 150 19.05 -3.26 0.44
C THR A 150 18.26 -3.95 -0.66
N LYS A 151 18.76 -3.86 -1.89
CA LYS A 151 18.14 -4.53 -3.04
C LYS A 151 18.44 -6.02 -3.02
N ASN A 152 17.42 -6.82 -3.27
CA ASN A 152 17.57 -8.19 -3.72
C ASN A 152 17.06 -8.22 -5.16
N PRO A 153 17.91 -8.47 -6.16
CA PRO A 153 17.42 -8.58 -7.53
C PRO A 153 16.39 -9.72 -7.59
N LEU A 154 15.15 -9.37 -7.90
CA LEU A 154 14.12 -10.33 -8.19
C LEU A 154 14.40 -10.94 -9.55
N GLU A 155 14.60 -12.26 -9.62
CA GLU A 155 14.79 -12.97 -10.89
C GLU A 155 13.59 -12.75 -11.83
N ASN A 156 12.39 -12.59 -11.28
CA ASN A 156 11.13 -12.37 -12.00
C ASN A 156 10.46 -11.03 -11.62
N SER A 157 11.19 -9.91 -11.72
CA SER A 157 10.67 -8.58 -11.32
C SER A 157 9.37 -8.18 -12.05
N ASN A 158 9.18 -8.63 -13.29
CA ASN A 158 7.97 -8.34 -14.07
C ASN A 158 6.71 -8.94 -13.42
N LEU A 159 6.82 -10.11 -12.77
CA LEU A 159 5.69 -10.77 -12.11
C LEU A 159 5.13 -9.95 -10.94
N LEU A 160 5.95 -9.16 -10.27
CA LEU A 160 5.47 -8.29 -9.20
C LEU A 160 4.42 -7.31 -9.72
N GLY A 161 4.71 -6.68 -10.88
CA GLY A 161 3.79 -5.75 -11.53
C GLY A 161 2.52 -6.42 -12.06
N GLU A 162 2.64 -7.60 -12.65
CA GLU A 162 1.50 -8.38 -13.13
C GLU A 162 0.57 -8.77 -11.98
N ILE A 163 1.12 -9.32 -10.91
CA ILE A 163 0.36 -9.73 -9.73
C ILE A 163 -0.27 -8.51 -9.04
N PHE A 164 0.46 -7.41 -8.89
CA PHE A 164 -0.09 -6.16 -8.37
C PHE A 164 -1.32 -5.70 -9.17
N THR A 165 -1.24 -5.80 -10.48
CA THR A 165 -2.33 -5.42 -11.37
C THR A 165 -3.55 -6.33 -11.19
N THR A 166 -3.35 -7.66 -11.10
CA THR A 166 -4.45 -8.62 -10.89
C THR A 166 -5.13 -8.44 -9.53
N ILE A 167 -4.36 -8.14 -8.47
CA ILE A 167 -4.91 -7.80 -7.14
C ILE A 167 -5.75 -6.53 -7.22
N SER A 168 -5.20 -5.46 -7.84
CA SER A 168 -5.87 -4.16 -7.95
C SER A 168 -7.17 -4.24 -8.76
N GLN A 169 -7.19 -5.07 -9.80
CA GLN A 169 -8.35 -5.30 -10.66
C GLN A 169 -9.29 -6.39 -10.14
N LYS A 170 -8.98 -7.02 -9.00
CA LYS A 170 -9.75 -8.12 -8.42
C LYS A 170 -9.99 -9.25 -9.42
N GLN A 171 -8.94 -9.72 -10.05
CA GLN A 171 -8.99 -10.80 -11.04
C GLN A 171 -8.55 -12.12 -10.42
N VAL A 172 -9.25 -13.19 -10.79
CA VAL A 172 -8.80 -14.58 -10.55
C VAL A 172 -7.62 -14.85 -11.45
N ILE A 173 -6.66 -15.61 -10.97
CA ILE A 173 -5.47 -16.01 -11.74
C ILE A 173 -5.28 -17.51 -11.74
N GLU A 174 -4.73 -18.04 -12.81
CA GLU A 174 -4.07 -19.34 -12.85
C GLU A 174 -2.58 -19.11 -12.64
N LEU A 175 -2.03 -19.74 -11.61
CA LEU A 175 -0.63 -19.62 -11.22
C LEU A 175 0.11 -20.88 -11.61
N HIS A 176 1.20 -20.75 -12.36
CA HIS A 176 2.16 -21.80 -12.63
C HIS A 176 3.30 -21.70 -11.61
N TYR A 177 3.51 -22.75 -10.83
CA TYR A 177 4.37 -22.72 -9.67
C TYR A 177 5.15 -24.02 -9.51
N HIS A 178 6.45 -23.93 -9.24
CA HIS A 178 7.29 -25.07 -8.91
C HIS A 178 7.81 -25.03 -7.47
N THR A 179 8.26 -26.14 -6.93
CA THR A 179 8.95 -26.22 -5.65
C THR A 179 10.43 -26.46 -5.86
N PHE A 180 11.28 -26.03 -4.93
CA PHE A 180 12.72 -26.31 -5.02
C PHE A 180 13.05 -27.81 -4.84
N GLU A 181 12.15 -28.58 -4.23
CA GLU A 181 12.32 -30.02 -4.05
C GLU A 181 12.07 -30.79 -5.36
N VAL A 182 11.13 -30.30 -6.18
CA VAL A 182 10.77 -30.89 -7.48
C VAL A 182 10.66 -29.76 -8.50
N PRO A 183 11.78 -29.22 -9.00
CA PRO A 183 11.78 -28.05 -9.88
C PRO A 183 11.08 -28.29 -11.24
N ASP A 184 11.08 -29.53 -11.71
CA ASP A 184 10.50 -29.90 -13.03
C ASP A 184 8.99 -30.16 -12.97
N GLU A 185 8.36 -30.07 -11.80
CA GLU A 185 6.91 -30.24 -11.63
C GLU A 185 6.21 -28.89 -11.71
N ASP A 186 5.63 -28.56 -12.86
CA ASP A 186 4.74 -27.40 -13.01
C ASP A 186 3.39 -27.71 -12.36
N ARG A 187 3.06 -26.98 -11.30
CA ARG A 187 1.79 -27.04 -10.58
C ARG A 187 0.93 -25.87 -10.97
N MET A 188 -0.19 -26.14 -11.61
CA MET A 188 -1.17 -25.12 -11.96
C MET A 188 -2.23 -25.01 -10.86
N VAL A 189 -2.47 -23.80 -10.36
CA VAL A 189 -3.46 -23.54 -9.30
C VAL A 189 -4.26 -22.29 -9.63
N GLU A 190 -5.60 -22.42 -9.58
CA GLU A 190 -6.49 -21.26 -9.69
C GLU A 190 -6.59 -20.56 -8.32
N LEU A 191 -6.36 -19.23 -8.29
CA LEU A 191 -6.22 -18.46 -7.09
C LEU A 191 -6.97 -17.13 -7.15
N HIS A 192 -7.44 -16.68 -5.97
CA HIS A 192 -7.89 -15.33 -5.69
C HIS A 192 -6.75 -14.57 -5.02
N PRO A 193 -6.00 -13.72 -5.73
CA PRO A 193 -4.85 -13.01 -5.17
C PRO A 193 -5.30 -11.83 -4.29
N TYR A 194 -4.65 -11.66 -3.11
CA TYR A 194 -5.05 -10.64 -2.15
C TYR A 194 -3.96 -9.67 -1.74
N LEU A 195 -2.73 -10.14 -1.51
CA LEU A 195 -1.65 -9.33 -0.95
C LEU A 195 -0.29 -9.76 -1.50
N LEU A 196 0.54 -8.77 -1.79
CA LEU A 196 1.97 -8.95 -1.97
C LEU A 196 2.68 -8.57 -0.67
N ARG A 197 3.43 -9.50 -0.08
CA ARG A 197 4.19 -9.29 1.16
C ARG A 197 5.66 -9.54 0.94
N GLU A 198 6.47 -8.58 1.35
CA GLU A 198 7.92 -8.77 1.42
C GLU A 198 8.31 -9.29 2.81
N TYR A 199 9.12 -10.34 2.84
CA TYR A 199 9.76 -10.83 4.04
C TYR A 199 11.18 -11.32 3.72
N ASN A 200 12.14 -10.85 4.49
CA ASN A 200 13.54 -11.23 4.37
C ASN A 200 14.06 -11.14 2.92
N ARG A 201 13.75 -10.03 2.25
CA ARG A 201 14.12 -9.70 0.87
C ARG A 201 13.54 -10.63 -0.19
N ARG A 202 12.47 -11.37 0.10
CA ARG A 202 11.72 -12.20 -0.83
C ARG A 202 10.26 -11.76 -0.84
N TRP A 203 9.70 -11.65 -2.02
CA TRP A 203 8.30 -11.35 -2.20
C TRP A 203 7.45 -12.61 -2.20
N TYR A 204 6.28 -12.51 -1.61
CA TYR A 204 5.28 -13.57 -1.54
C TYR A 204 3.93 -13.05 -1.99
N LEU A 205 3.23 -13.85 -2.79
CA LEU A 205 1.82 -13.67 -3.07
C LEU A 205 1.02 -14.44 -2.00
N ILE A 206 0.11 -13.73 -1.33
CA ILE A 206 -0.89 -14.32 -0.46
C ILE A 206 -2.19 -14.40 -1.24
N ALA A 207 -2.73 -15.59 -1.40
CA ALA A 207 -3.91 -15.84 -2.22
C ALA A 207 -4.74 -16.98 -1.63
N ALA A 208 -6.05 -17.01 -1.94
CA ALA A 208 -6.88 -18.16 -1.61
C ALA A 208 -7.02 -19.09 -2.82
N ALA A 209 -6.92 -20.38 -2.57
CA ALA A 209 -7.35 -21.39 -3.52
C ALA A 209 -8.89 -21.42 -3.65
N THR A 210 -9.41 -22.18 -4.60
CA THR A 210 -10.86 -22.29 -4.86
C THR A 210 -11.67 -22.81 -3.68
N ASP A 211 -11.03 -23.60 -2.81
CA ASP A 211 -11.60 -24.12 -1.54
C ASP A 211 -11.62 -23.06 -0.41
N GLY A 212 -11.03 -21.88 -0.63
CA GLY A 212 -10.94 -20.78 0.32
C GLY A 212 -9.71 -20.82 1.24
N LYS A 213 -8.85 -21.85 1.12
CA LYS A 213 -7.64 -21.96 1.92
C LYS A 213 -6.63 -20.90 1.48
N LEU A 214 -6.12 -20.12 2.44
CA LEU A 214 -5.06 -19.14 2.21
C LEU A 214 -3.71 -19.84 2.08
N LEU A 215 -3.01 -19.50 1.01
CA LEU A 215 -1.70 -20.03 0.66
C LEU A 215 -0.73 -18.86 0.41
N ASN A 216 0.55 -19.12 0.52
CA ASN A 216 1.63 -18.19 0.21
C ASN A 216 2.55 -18.79 -0.84
N PHE A 217 2.83 -18.01 -1.88
CA PHE A 217 3.67 -18.39 -3.01
C PHE A 217 4.85 -17.41 -3.11
N ALA A 218 6.07 -17.91 -3.03
CA ALA A 218 7.25 -17.08 -3.24
C ALA A 218 7.38 -16.74 -4.73
N LEU A 219 7.59 -15.46 -5.07
CA LEU A 219 7.60 -15.00 -6.45
C LEU A 219 8.71 -15.60 -7.29
N ASP A 220 9.85 -15.91 -6.68
CA ASP A 220 10.99 -16.56 -7.33
C ASP A 220 10.74 -18.02 -7.75
N ARG A 221 9.59 -18.57 -7.39
CA ARG A 221 9.12 -19.91 -7.77
C ARG A 221 7.87 -19.88 -8.65
N ILE A 222 7.45 -18.69 -9.08
CA ILE A 222 6.34 -18.51 -10.01
C ILE A 222 6.91 -18.39 -11.41
N ASP A 223 6.49 -19.30 -12.30
CA ASP A 223 6.92 -19.30 -13.69
C ASP A 223 6.03 -18.42 -14.55
N LYS A 224 4.72 -18.42 -14.26
CA LYS A 224 3.73 -17.67 -15.04
C LYS A 224 2.48 -17.34 -14.24
N VAL A 225 1.88 -16.20 -14.55
CA VAL A 225 0.57 -15.77 -14.05
C VAL A 225 -0.35 -15.54 -15.24
N VAL A 226 -1.51 -16.18 -15.26
CA VAL A 226 -2.51 -16.03 -16.31
C VAL A 226 -3.78 -15.48 -15.70
N PRO A 227 -4.19 -14.22 -16.00
CA PRO A 227 -5.46 -13.68 -15.55
C PRO A 227 -6.64 -14.45 -16.15
N LEU A 228 -7.66 -14.75 -15.32
CA LEU A 228 -8.90 -15.42 -15.69
C LEU A 228 -10.09 -14.46 -15.50
N PRO A 229 -10.29 -13.47 -16.37
CA PRO A 229 -11.28 -12.40 -16.18
C PRO A 229 -12.73 -12.90 -16.19
N ALA A 230 -13.00 -14.07 -16.79
CA ALA A 230 -14.33 -14.69 -16.80
C ALA A 230 -14.72 -15.31 -15.46
N ASN A 231 -13.75 -15.59 -14.57
CA ASN A 231 -13.99 -16.26 -13.30
C ASN A 231 -14.39 -15.23 -12.23
N LYS A 232 -15.36 -15.65 -11.38
CA LYS A 232 -15.86 -14.76 -10.32
C LYS A 232 -14.85 -14.65 -9.17
N TYR A 233 -14.26 -13.48 -9.00
CA TYR A 233 -13.38 -13.18 -7.89
C TYR A 233 -14.13 -13.20 -6.54
N LYS A 234 -13.54 -13.83 -5.53
CA LYS A 234 -14.02 -13.87 -4.16
C LYS A 234 -13.12 -12.96 -3.32
N PRO A 235 -13.62 -11.81 -2.79
CA PRO A 235 -12.83 -10.97 -1.92
C PRO A 235 -12.55 -11.68 -0.58
N TYR A 236 -11.41 -11.42 0.02
CA TYR A 236 -11.14 -11.84 1.39
C TYR A 236 -11.92 -10.93 2.36
N THR A 237 -12.54 -11.51 3.37
CA THR A 237 -13.42 -10.81 4.31
C THR A 237 -12.78 -10.56 5.67
N GLY A 238 -11.65 -11.19 5.99
CA GLY A 238 -10.88 -10.98 7.22
C GLY A 238 -9.80 -9.89 7.08
N ASP A 239 -9.08 -9.63 8.16
CA ASP A 239 -7.85 -8.84 8.12
C ASP A 239 -6.68 -9.77 7.80
N LEU A 240 -5.99 -9.51 6.67
CA LEU A 240 -4.80 -10.28 6.30
C LEU A 240 -3.61 -9.99 7.22
N ASN A 241 -3.59 -8.87 7.93
CA ASN A 241 -2.51 -8.54 8.85
C ASN A 241 -2.57 -9.39 10.12
N GLU A 242 -3.75 -9.67 10.66
CA GLU A 242 -3.94 -10.56 11.82
C GLU A 242 -3.26 -11.93 11.60
N ARG A 243 -3.25 -12.42 10.34
CA ARG A 243 -2.60 -13.70 9.99
C ARG A 243 -1.11 -13.74 10.34
N PHE A 244 -0.46 -12.59 10.41
CA PHE A 244 0.99 -12.47 10.59
C PHE A 244 1.41 -12.07 12.01
N GLU A 245 0.45 -11.73 12.88
CA GLU A 245 0.74 -11.30 14.25
C GLU A 245 1.34 -12.44 15.09
N ASP A 246 0.79 -13.63 14.91
CA ASP A 246 1.18 -14.82 15.69
C ASP A 246 2.33 -15.61 15.07
N ILE A 247 2.96 -15.12 13.99
CA ILE A 247 4.06 -15.83 13.31
C ILE A 247 5.26 -14.91 13.05
N ILE A 248 6.39 -15.53 12.83
CA ILE A 248 7.54 -14.88 12.18
C ILE A 248 7.52 -15.26 10.70
N GLY A 249 7.61 -14.26 9.82
CA GLY A 249 7.65 -14.48 8.39
C GLY A 249 6.30 -14.59 7.70
N VAL A 250 6.10 -15.63 6.91
CA VAL A 250 4.93 -15.78 6.04
C VAL A 250 4.25 -17.14 6.15
N THR A 251 4.90 -18.15 6.75
CA THR A 251 4.37 -19.52 6.82
C THR A 251 3.52 -19.70 8.06
N LEU A 252 2.20 -19.84 7.87
CA LEU A 252 1.25 -20.16 8.94
C LEU A 252 0.78 -21.60 8.80
N TYR A 253 0.88 -22.36 9.88
CA TYR A 253 0.29 -23.68 10.08
C TYR A 253 -0.92 -23.54 11.01
N GLU A 254 -2.12 -23.42 10.42
CA GLU A 254 -3.36 -23.13 11.15
C GLU A 254 -3.71 -24.19 12.23
N GLU A 255 -3.21 -25.44 12.04
CA GLU A 255 -3.39 -26.53 12.96
C GLU A 255 -2.46 -26.50 14.18
N ARG A 256 -1.46 -25.63 14.19
CA ARG A 256 -0.49 -25.52 15.30
C ARG A 256 -0.94 -24.51 16.34
N PRO A 257 -0.72 -24.80 17.62
CA PRO A 257 -1.10 -23.88 18.69
C PRO A 257 -0.14 -22.68 18.78
N LEU A 258 -0.67 -21.57 19.29
CA LEU A 258 0.13 -20.46 19.76
C LEU A 258 0.94 -20.91 21.01
N LEU A 259 2.23 -20.66 21.02
CA LEU A 259 3.16 -21.11 22.06
C LEU A 259 3.83 -19.90 22.73
N GLU A 260 3.89 -19.90 24.07
CA GLU A 260 4.79 -19.02 24.81
C GLU A 260 6.21 -19.58 24.74
N ILE A 261 7.12 -18.83 24.14
CA ILE A 261 8.52 -19.22 23.94
C ILE A 261 9.38 -18.33 24.83
N VAL A 262 10.01 -18.96 25.82
CA VAL A 262 10.92 -18.27 26.75
C VAL A 262 12.35 -18.52 26.32
N PHE A 263 13.15 -17.44 26.25
CA PHE A 263 14.55 -17.52 25.86
C PHE A 263 15.42 -16.52 26.64
N TRP A 264 16.69 -16.87 26.77
CA TRP A 264 17.73 -16.01 27.30
C TRP A 264 18.56 -15.41 26.17
N VAL A 265 18.98 -14.15 26.34
CA VAL A 265 19.89 -13.46 25.44
C VAL A 265 21.10 -12.95 26.19
N SER A 266 22.29 -13.17 25.64
CA SER A 266 23.58 -12.80 26.27
C SER A 266 23.74 -11.28 26.46
N ASP A 267 24.68 -10.87 27.29
CA ASP A 267 25.04 -9.46 27.48
C ASP A 267 25.43 -8.77 26.16
N ARG A 268 25.94 -9.50 25.18
CA ARG A 268 26.36 -9.01 23.89
C ARG A 268 25.17 -8.56 23.03
N SER A 269 24.08 -9.33 23.07
CA SER A 269 22.93 -9.14 22.15
C SER A 269 21.66 -8.62 22.84
N LYS A 270 21.62 -8.54 24.19
CA LYS A 270 20.42 -8.21 24.96
C LYS A 270 19.77 -6.87 24.57
N TYR A 271 20.57 -5.83 24.33
CA TYR A 271 20.04 -4.52 23.93
C TYR A 271 19.55 -4.53 22.49
N TYR A 272 20.19 -5.27 21.60
CA TYR A 272 19.75 -5.43 20.24
C TYR A 272 18.36 -6.08 20.19
N VAL A 273 18.15 -7.17 20.93
CA VAL A 273 16.85 -7.85 21.01
C VAL A 273 15.81 -7.01 21.76
N ALA A 274 16.21 -6.23 22.77
CA ALA A 274 15.29 -5.35 23.49
C ALA A 274 14.79 -4.17 22.63
N THR A 275 15.62 -3.64 21.72
CA THR A 275 15.27 -2.50 20.85
C THR A 275 14.70 -2.91 19.50
N LYS A 276 14.93 -4.15 19.05
CA LYS A 276 14.37 -4.76 17.87
C LYS A 276 13.74 -6.10 18.24
N PRO A 277 12.48 -6.11 18.70
CA PRO A 277 11.80 -7.33 19.09
C PRO A 277 11.76 -8.37 17.97
N ILE A 278 11.91 -9.65 18.33
CA ILE A 278 11.79 -10.78 17.40
C ILE A 278 10.35 -10.92 16.89
N ASN A 279 9.39 -10.66 17.78
CA ASN A 279 7.96 -10.58 17.46
C ASN A 279 7.33 -9.47 18.31
N GLU A 280 6.21 -8.90 17.85
CA GLU A 280 5.52 -7.80 18.57
C GLU A 280 5.04 -8.20 19.96
N SER A 281 4.77 -9.49 20.19
CA SER A 281 4.40 -10.05 21.49
C SER A 281 5.56 -10.14 22.47
N GLN A 282 6.77 -9.67 22.11
CA GLN A 282 7.97 -9.83 22.96
C GLN A 282 7.87 -9.06 24.27
N HIS A 283 8.03 -9.79 25.38
CA HIS A 283 8.09 -9.24 26.73
C HIS A 283 9.43 -9.51 27.39
N TRP A 284 9.98 -8.51 28.07
CA TRP A 284 11.15 -8.68 28.93
C TRP A 284 10.69 -9.21 30.28
N LEU A 285 11.18 -10.41 30.65
CA LEU A 285 10.89 -11.05 31.91
C LEU A 285 11.83 -10.49 33.01
N ARG A 286 11.23 -9.91 34.06
CA ARG A 286 11.94 -9.24 35.15
C ARG A 286 11.53 -9.84 36.52
N ASP A 287 12.17 -9.35 37.57
CA ASP A 287 11.81 -9.59 38.96
C ASP A 287 11.79 -11.09 39.33
N GLU A 288 10.67 -11.57 39.86
CA GLU A 288 10.52 -12.96 40.30
C GLU A 288 10.72 -13.98 39.18
N LYS A 289 10.19 -13.67 37.96
CA LYS A 289 10.35 -14.56 36.81
C LYS A 289 11.81 -14.68 36.38
N GLU A 290 12.53 -13.58 36.35
CA GLU A 290 13.97 -13.58 36.05
C GLU A 290 14.75 -14.38 37.10
N SER A 291 14.48 -14.17 38.40
CA SER A 291 15.16 -14.85 39.49
C SER A 291 14.98 -16.37 39.44
N ASP A 292 13.75 -16.84 39.18
CA ASP A 292 13.46 -18.27 39.03
C ASP A 292 14.19 -18.87 37.81
N LEU A 293 14.17 -18.17 36.67
CA LEU A 293 14.86 -18.62 35.47
C LEU A 293 16.37 -18.70 35.65
N ARG A 294 16.97 -17.73 36.34
CA ARG A 294 18.41 -17.76 36.69
C ARG A 294 18.77 -18.93 37.60
N GLN A 295 17.95 -19.20 38.62
CA GLN A 295 18.15 -20.33 39.53
C GLN A 295 18.12 -21.67 38.76
N ARG A 296 17.18 -21.83 37.83
CA ARG A 296 17.06 -23.06 37.04
C ARG A 296 18.12 -23.19 35.93
N ASN A 297 18.76 -22.09 35.54
CA ASN A 297 19.75 -22.05 34.45
C ASN A 297 21.08 -21.38 34.91
N PRO A 298 21.82 -21.93 35.89
CA PRO A 298 23.00 -21.30 36.53
C PRO A 298 24.18 -21.10 35.55
N LYS A 299 24.16 -21.79 34.41
CA LYS A 299 25.18 -21.62 33.33
C LYS A 299 24.97 -20.33 32.49
N LEU A 300 23.78 -19.76 32.47
CA LEU A 300 23.46 -18.56 31.72
C LEU A 300 23.72 -17.33 32.58
N ARG A 301 24.96 -16.81 32.50
CA ARG A 301 25.39 -15.65 33.28
C ARG A 301 25.08 -14.34 32.56
N GLY A 302 24.69 -13.30 33.32
CA GLY A 302 24.33 -11.99 32.74
C GLY A 302 23.11 -12.07 31.82
N GLY A 303 23.04 -11.18 30.85
CA GLY A 303 21.98 -11.17 29.82
C GLY A 303 20.59 -10.88 30.35
N TYR A 304 19.60 -11.03 29.48
CA TYR A 304 18.18 -10.82 29.75
C TYR A 304 17.34 -12.02 29.34
N PHE A 305 16.18 -12.17 29.97
CA PHE A 305 15.19 -13.18 29.63
C PHE A 305 14.00 -12.51 28.96
N PHE A 306 13.51 -13.11 27.87
CA PHE A 306 12.36 -12.65 27.14
C PHE A 306 11.37 -13.79 26.94
N SER A 307 10.11 -13.44 26.71
CA SER A 307 9.11 -14.33 26.14
C SER A 307 8.50 -13.72 24.89
N ILE A 308 8.10 -14.57 23.95
CA ILE A 308 7.25 -14.24 22.80
C ILE A 308 6.12 -15.25 22.72
N GLU A 309 4.98 -14.82 22.17
CA GLU A 309 3.88 -15.72 21.78
C GLU A 309 3.92 -15.91 20.28
N CYS A 310 4.11 -17.15 19.80
CA CYS A 310 4.31 -17.40 18.39
C CYS A 310 3.89 -18.83 18.00
N ILE A 311 3.29 -18.98 16.82
CA ILE A 311 3.04 -20.28 16.22
C ILE A 311 4.35 -20.79 15.61
N GLU A 312 4.66 -22.05 15.91
CA GLU A 312 5.89 -22.67 15.41
C GLU A 312 5.86 -22.83 13.89
N ASN A 313 6.87 -22.24 13.22
CA ASN A 313 7.15 -22.41 11.81
C ASN A 313 8.67 -22.45 11.53
N TYR A 314 9.04 -22.60 10.27
CA TYR A 314 10.45 -22.64 9.86
C TYR A 314 11.17 -21.32 10.13
N GLU A 315 10.50 -20.20 9.86
CA GLU A 315 11.08 -18.88 10.03
C GLU A 315 11.39 -18.56 11.51
N LEU A 316 10.53 -18.97 12.42
CA LEU A 316 10.77 -18.85 13.85
C LEU A 316 12.05 -19.59 14.29
N ILE A 317 12.17 -20.85 13.89
CA ILE A 317 13.35 -21.65 14.24
C ILE A 317 14.62 -21.02 13.67
N ARG A 318 14.57 -20.57 12.41
CA ARG A 318 15.68 -19.88 11.76
C ARG A 318 16.05 -18.58 12.48
N GLU A 319 15.07 -17.77 12.85
CA GLU A 319 15.30 -16.50 13.54
C GLU A 319 15.96 -16.73 14.90
N LEU A 320 15.43 -17.66 15.71
CA LEU A 320 15.99 -17.99 17.02
C LEU A 320 17.42 -18.56 16.93
N THR A 321 17.72 -19.34 15.89
CA THR A 321 19.06 -19.92 15.69
C THR A 321 20.05 -18.93 15.08
N SER A 322 19.59 -17.87 14.43
CA SER A 322 20.44 -16.85 13.80
C SER A 322 21.35 -16.12 14.79
N PHE A 323 20.97 -16.06 16.05
CA PHE A 323 21.75 -15.46 17.12
C PHE A 323 22.91 -16.36 17.61
N GLY A 324 22.98 -17.60 17.15
CA GLY A 324 24.01 -18.57 17.57
C GLY A 324 24.03 -18.78 19.09
N ALA A 325 25.19 -18.65 19.71
CA ALA A 325 25.37 -18.83 21.14
C ALA A 325 24.80 -17.67 22.00
N ASP A 326 24.42 -16.55 21.37
CA ASP A 326 23.92 -15.39 22.10
C ASP A 326 22.42 -15.49 22.44
N LEU A 327 21.72 -16.52 21.96
CA LEU A 327 20.33 -16.80 22.32
C LEU A 327 20.14 -18.27 22.66
N VAL A 328 19.49 -18.54 23.79
CA VAL A 328 19.18 -19.89 24.25
C VAL A 328 17.70 -20.02 24.56
N VAL A 329 17.00 -20.87 23.84
CA VAL A 329 15.59 -21.19 24.10
C VAL A 329 15.47 -22.10 25.31
N LEU A 330 14.63 -21.72 26.27
CA LEU A 330 14.40 -22.42 27.51
C LEU A 330 13.14 -23.27 27.49
N SER A 331 12.06 -22.72 26.94
CA SER A 331 10.78 -23.38 26.73
C SER A 331 10.08 -22.89 25.45
N PRO A 332 9.16 -23.67 24.86
CA PRO A 332 8.78 -25.03 25.25
C PRO A 332 9.83 -26.07 24.84
N LYS A 333 9.75 -27.25 25.44
CA LYS A 333 10.70 -28.35 25.18
C LYS A 333 10.79 -28.73 23.70
N GLY A 334 9.66 -28.70 22.98
CA GLY A 334 9.61 -29.03 21.55
C GLY A 334 10.53 -28.13 20.72
N ILE A 335 10.39 -26.81 20.85
CA ILE A 335 11.24 -25.80 20.17
C ILE A 335 12.71 -25.99 20.54
N ARG A 336 12.98 -26.11 21.85
CA ARG A 336 14.36 -26.33 22.36
C ARG A 336 14.98 -27.59 21.77
N SER A 337 14.25 -28.70 21.68
CA SER A 337 14.76 -29.98 21.13
C SER A 337 15.13 -29.82 19.66
N LYS A 338 14.27 -29.18 18.83
CA LYS A 338 14.55 -28.91 17.41
C LYS A 338 15.81 -28.08 17.20
N ILE A 339 15.98 -27.02 17.98
CA ILE A 339 17.20 -26.19 17.92
C ILE A 339 18.43 -27.03 18.34
N THR A 340 18.30 -27.84 19.38
CA THR A 340 19.40 -28.70 19.83
C THR A 340 19.80 -29.74 18.76
N GLU A 341 18.85 -30.31 18.06
CA GLU A 341 19.08 -31.24 16.93
C GLU A 341 19.80 -30.55 15.77
N GLN A 342 19.38 -29.33 15.42
CA GLN A 342 20.07 -28.52 14.40
C GLN A 342 21.51 -28.20 14.79
N ILE A 343 21.75 -27.79 16.04
CA ILE A 343 23.10 -27.50 16.52
C ILE A 343 23.98 -28.75 16.44
N LYS A 344 23.47 -29.92 16.82
CA LYS A 344 24.20 -31.20 16.69
C LYS A 344 24.52 -31.54 15.24
N ALA A 345 23.54 -31.37 14.34
CA ALA A 345 23.75 -31.59 12.91
C ALA A 345 24.80 -30.62 12.33
N MET A 346 24.72 -29.33 12.71
CA MET A 346 25.76 -28.36 12.36
C MET A 346 27.14 -28.76 12.90
N GLY A 347 27.22 -29.12 14.18
CA GLY A 347 28.48 -29.55 14.83
C GLY A 347 29.11 -30.72 14.08
N ALA A 348 28.31 -31.70 13.65
CA ALA A 348 28.82 -32.85 12.90
C ALA A 348 29.47 -32.47 11.54
N HIS A 349 28.99 -31.40 10.89
CA HIS A 349 29.59 -30.87 9.68
C HIS A 349 30.89 -30.08 9.92
N TYR A 350 31.10 -29.57 11.13
CA TYR A 350 32.32 -28.86 11.53
C TYR A 350 33.32 -29.77 12.27
N GLU A 351 33.09 -31.11 12.29
CA GLU A 351 33.94 -32.10 12.92
C GLU A 351 34.21 -31.82 14.43
N MET A 352 33.18 -31.34 15.14
CA MET A 352 33.23 -30.98 16.55
C MET A 352 32.85 -32.16 17.47
#